data_0d98961c5717ccd17249e9cadffbe218
#
_entry.id   0d98961c5717ccd17249e9cadffbe218
#
_cell.length_a   1.000
_cell.length_b   1.000
_cell.length_c   1.000
_cell.angle_alpha   90.00
_cell.angle_beta   90.00
_cell.angle_gamma   90.00
#
_symmetry.space_group_name_H-M   'P 1'
#
loop_
_entity.id
_entity.type
_entity.pdbx_description
1 polymer ?
#
loop_
_entity_poly.entity_id
_entity_poly.type
_entity_poly.pdbx_seq_one_letter_code
_entity_poly.pdbx_strand_id
1 'polypeptide(L)'
;MAHRVRDWFRARGIDAFAARCIAVGMILVIVACTCFGKLIQVQLLDGQATAEAATNSRTSKVVVSAKRGRILASNGTVLAQSVERYNIIGVPDAATSFTPVDCGTKQAKALGYCHSIDRKPVGVSGAAAVARLLAPLLDMDAMELGADLNGTNQYVILKKDVTPQVKRAIDKLNLGGIVYGELSSQRVYAENTLIGALLGGVNDDGSGASGLELTLNKQLSGTDGYTVYQRGNGGEVIPGTVSKTKAAQDGSDVTLTIDSDVDWYVKRVLTEGVASSHAKWGIAVVEDALTGEILALEDSDAIQAGSSEAKASASRAVSQTFEPGSIGKVPALAAILQNGVHKIDDHFTVPYEYTSEGQKFHDAVYHPDKRWTLAGILQNSSNSGMVMAAEKLTSQQRYDMLTKFGIGQATGLNLPGESRGVLGTPSSWDGRTKNTVLFGQGYTVNALQLSRVVSVIANKGVNRQQSLIKSVTDKNGKPVDMLNRSAARVLDEKIANQVRNAMESALEEYKDVAGVNGYRVAVKSGTAEVVGSDGSLSSIIADFAGIIPANDPRFIVTVVMQDPDGSYGGTTSGKLFAKIGEFLMQKYDVPNSPARTDAIPVEW
;
A
#
# COMPACT_ATOMS: atom_id res chain seq x y z
N MET A 1 30.66 -39.62 -73.98
CA MET A 1 31.81 -39.50 -73.07
C MET A 1 32.45 -40.88 -72.77
N ALA A 2 31.66 -41.89 -72.39
CA ALA A 2 32.16 -43.22 -71.97
C ALA A 2 32.99 -43.95 -73.03
N HIS A 3 32.70 -43.84 -74.32
CA HIS A 3 33.52 -44.46 -75.45
C HIS A 3 34.87 -43.83 -75.57
N ARG A 4 35.04 -42.50 -75.48
CA ARG A 4 36.34 -41.80 -75.59
C ARG A 4 37.30 -42.13 -74.43
N VAL A 5 36.76 -42.33 -73.24
CA VAL A 5 37.52 -42.71 -72.04
C VAL A 5 38.02 -44.17 -72.18
N ARG A 6 37.20 -45.07 -72.68
CA ARG A 6 37.59 -46.47 -72.91
C ARG A 6 38.64 -46.61 -73.98
N ASP A 7 38.63 -45.86 -75.10
CA ASP A 7 39.63 -45.88 -76.17
C ASP A 7 40.95 -45.25 -75.70
N TRP A 8 40.91 -44.24 -74.82
CA TRP A 8 42.09 -43.65 -74.22
C TRP A 8 42.87 -44.64 -73.32
N PHE A 9 42.15 -45.49 -72.53
CA PHE A 9 42.80 -46.54 -71.73
C PHE A 9 43.35 -47.68 -72.56
N ARG A 10 42.67 -48.12 -73.65
CA ARG A 10 43.14 -49.12 -74.54
C ARG A 10 44.44 -48.70 -75.31
N ALA A 11 44.54 -47.46 -75.69
CA ALA A 11 45.70 -46.92 -76.36
C ALA A 11 47.01 -46.93 -75.51
N ARG A 12 46.86 -47.07 -74.17
CA ARG A 12 47.94 -47.12 -73.20
C ARG A 12 48.22 -48.51 -72.61
N GLY A 13 47.60 -49.58 -73.19
CA GLY A 13 47.81 -50.95 -72.73
C GLY A 13 47.18 -51.31 -71.38
N ILE A 14 46.24 -50.52 -70.91
CA ILE A 14 45.57 -50.75 -69.67
C ILE A 14 44.39 -51.66 -69.91
N ASP A 15 44.38 -52.84 -69.28
CA ASP A 15 43.26 -53.76 -69.38
C ASP A 15 41.94 -53.23 -68.68
N ALA A 16 40.80 -53.87 -68.97
CA ALA A 16 39.49 -53.41 -68.49
C ALA A 16 39.39 -53.51 -66.98
N PHE A 17 40.15 -54.37 -66.31
CA PHE A 17 40.15 -54.50 -64.85
C PHE A 17 40.96 -53.35 -64.23
N ALA A 18 42.16 -53.07 -64.71
CA ALA A 18 43.01 -51.97 -64.26
C ALA A 18 42.28 -50.60 -64.46
N ALA A 19 41.59 -50.40 -65.60
CA ALA A 19 40.80 -49.20 -65.85
C ALA A 19 39.66 -49.00 -64.83
N ARG A 20 38.96 -50.07 -64.40
CA ARG A 20 37.96 -50.03 -63.35
C ARG A 20 38.55 -49.70 -61.98
N CYS A 21 39.70 -50.31 -61.63
CA CYS A 21 40.42 -50.02 -60.41
C CYS A 21 40.90 -48.56 -60.36
N ILE A 22 41.44 -48.00 -61.46
CA ILE A 22 41.77 -46.57 -61.53
C ILE A 22 40.57 -45.69 -61.43
N ALA A 23 39.40 -46.02 -62.02
CA ALA A 23 38.19 -45.25 -61.91
C ALA A 23 37.67 -45.26 -60.49
N VAL A 24 37.62 -46.42 -59.80
CA VAL A 24 37.24 -46.51 -58.38
C VAL A 24 38.25 -45.74 -57.52
N GLY A 25 39.55 -45.86 -57.77
CA GLY A 25 40.54 -45.09 -57.06
C GLY A 25 40.39 -43.59 -57.22
N MET A 26 40.09 -43.11 -58.45
CA MET A 26 39.80 -41.69 -58.69
C MET A 26 38.50 -41.22 -57.94
N ILE A 27 37.47 -42.04 -57.93
CA ILE A 27 36.23 -41.71 -57.17
C ILE A 27 36.53 -41.61 -55.67
N LEU A 28 37.35 -42.55 -55.14
CA LEU A 28 37.74 -42.52 -53.72
C LEU A 28 38.55 -41.27 -53.38
N VAL A 29 39.47 -40.89 -54.27
CA VAL A 29 40.31 -39.68 -54.12
C VAL A 29 39.42 -38.42 -54.17
N ILE A 30 38.45 -38.36 -55.11
CA ILE A 30 37.51 -37.24 -55.19
C ILE A 30 36.66 -37.14 -53.89
N VAL A 31 36.15 -38.27 -53.38
CA VAL A 31 35.38 -38.32 -52.14
C VAL A 31 36.25 -37.88 -50.96
N ALA A 32 37.50 -38.40 -50.89
CA ALA A 32 38.43 -38.00 -49.84
C ALA A 32 38.79 -36.51 -49.88
N CYS A 33 39.06 -35.95 -51.08
CA CYS A 33 39.27 -34.51 -51.24
C CYS A 33 38.06 -33.65 -50.88
N THR A 34 36.85 -34.13 -51.22
CA THR A 34 35.61 -33.42 -50.86
C THR A 34 35.38 -33.44 -49.35
N CYS A 35 35.60 -34.59 -48.72
CA CYS A 35 35.52 -34.72 -47.26
C CYS A 35 36.57 -33.84 -46.55
N PHE A 36 37.82 -33.85 -47.08
CA PHE A 36 38.88 -33.02 -46.52
C PHE A 36 38.61 -31.52 -46.70
N GLY A 37 38.13 -31.12 -47.88
CA GLY A 37 37.70 -29.75 -48.14
C GLY A 37 36.55 -29.31 -47.20
N LYS A 38 35.59 -30.22 -46.97
CA LYS A 38 34.50 -29.96 -46.03
C LYS A 38 35.00 -29.89 -44.58
N LEU A 39 35.95 -30.72 -44.23
CA LEU A 39 36.60 -30.68 -42.90
C LEU A 39 37.34 -29.37 -42.65
N ILE A 40 38.10 -28.90 -43.65
CA ILE A 40 38.76 -27.59 -43.61
C ILE A 40 37.73 -26.46 -43.46
N GLN A 41 36.67 -26.50 -44.24
CA GLN A 41 35.58 -25.52 -44.12
C GLN A 41 35.01 -25.49 -42.72
N VAL A 42 34.58 -26.64 -42.17
CA VAL A 42 33.91 -26.72 -40.89
C VAL A 42 34.85 -26.42 -39.71
N GLN A 43 36.15 -26.82 -39.79
CA GLN A 43 37.07 -26.64 -38.67
C GLN A 43 37.87 -25.33 -38.71
N LEU A 44 38.23 -24.83 -39.90
CA LEU A 44 39.09 -23.65 -40.04
C LEU A 44 38.32 -22.39 -40.46
N LEU A 45 37.32 -22.50 -41.34
CA LEU A 45 36.57 -21.34 -41.82
C LEU A 45 35.31 -21.08 -40.98
N ASP A 46 34.53 -22.13 -40.70
CA ASP A 46 33.23 -22.02 -39.98
C ASP A 46 33.35 -22.45 -38.51
N GLY A 47 34.54 -22.89 -38.06
CA GLY A 47 34.75 -23.49 -36.74
C GLY A 47 34.40 -22.56 -35.60
N GLN A 48 34.76 -21.30 -35.73
CA GLN A 48 34.47 -20.28 -34.72
C GLN A 48 32.97 -19.96 -34.68
N ALA A 49 32.32 -19.77 -35.82
CA ALA A 49 30.88 -19.52 -35.92
C ALA A 49 30.08 -20.72 -35.44
N THR A 50 30.51 -21.94 -35.74
CA THR A 50 29.86 -23.18 -35.28
C THR A 50 30.00 -23.35 -33.75
N ALA A 51 31.19 -23.05 -33.19
CA ALA A 51 31.45 -23.09 -31.77
C ALA A 51 30.65 -22.02 -31.02
N GLU A 52 30.54 -20.81 -31.56
CA GLU A 52 29.68 -19.74 -31.02
C GLU A 52 28.21 -20.13 -31.08
N ALA A 53 27.72 -20.67 -32.18
CA ALA A 53 26.34 -21.15 -32.30
C ALA A 53 26.04 -22.28 -31.30
N ALA A 54 26.96 -23.25 -31.15
CA ALA A 54 26.84 -24.32 -30.17
C ALA A 54 26.89 -23.80 -28.72
N THR A 55 27.73 -22.81 -28.44
CA THR A 55 27.80 -22.15 -27.14
C THR A 55 26.51 -21.36 -26.85
N ASN A 56 26.04 -20.60 -27.81
CA ASN A 56 24.80 -19.80 -27.67
C ASN A 56 23.57 -20.69 -27.48
N SER A 57 23.50 -21.84 -28.16
CA SER A 57 22.39 -22.79 -28.00
C SER A 57 22.32 -23.45 -26.62
N ARG A 58 23.46 -23.53 -25.91
CA ARG A 58 23.58 -24.09 -24.56
C ARG A 58 23.60 -23.02 -23.47
N THR A 59 23.80 -21.75 -23.83
CA THR A 59 23.89 -20.66 -22.88
C THR A 59 22.50 -20.32 -22.36
N SER A 60 22.34 -20.35 -21.04
CA SER A 60 21.11 -19.98 -20.31
C SER A 60 21.39 -18.77 -19.43
N LYS A 61 20.53 -17.77 -19.53
CA LYS A 61 20.52 -16.64 -18.63
C LYS A 61 19.43 -16.87 -17.58
N VAL A 62 19.83 -17.09 -16.35
CA VAL A 62 18.90 -17.21 -15.21
C VAL A 62 18.85 -15.88 -14.49
N VAL A 63 17.64 -15.37 -14.32
CA VAL A 63 17.36 -14.15 -13.54
C VAL A 63 17.46 -14.51 -12.06
N VAL A 64 18.19 -13.69 -11.30
CA VAL A 64 18.21 -13.72 -9.84
C VAL A 64 17.32 -12.59 -9.36
N SER A 65 16.11 -12.90 -8.94
CA SER A 65 15.15 -11.89 -8.54
C SER A 65 15.61 -11.14 -7.29
N ALA A 66 15.51 -9.82 -7.33
CA ALA A 66 15.70 -8.96 -6.19
C ALA A 66 14.53 -9.11 -5.21
N LYS A 67 14.81 -9.00 -3.92
CA LYS A 67 13.75 -8.94 -2.89
C LYS A 67 13.17 -7.53 -2.84
N ARG A 68 11.84 -7.45 -2.78
CA ARG A 68 11.15 -6.20 -2.53
C ARG A 68 11.39 -5.77 -1.08
N GLY A 69 11.72 -4.50 -0.85
CA GLY A 69 11.99 -3.91 0.45
C GLY A 69 10.81 -4.06 1.43
N ARG A 70 11.09 -4.03 2.72
CA ARG A 70 10.07 -4.13 3.77
C ARG A 70 9.35 -2.80 3.96
N ILE A 71 8.10 -2.87 4.42
CA ILE A 71 7.38 -1.72 4.97
C ILE A 71 7.28 -1.95 6.48
N LEU A 72 7.77 -1.00 7.26
CA LEU A 72 7.88 -1.06 8.71
C LEU A 72 7.04 0.06 9.34
N ALA A 73 6.42 -0.22 10.47
CA ALA A 73 5.88 0.82 11.35
C ALA A 73 7.03 1.58 12.05
N SER A 74 6.74 2.73 12.65
CA SER A 74 7.73 3.59 13.32
C SER A 74 8.44 2.91 14.50
N ASN A 75 7.77 1.96 15.15
CA ASN A 75 8.30 1.14 16.24
C ASN A 75 9.03 -0.14 15.75
N GLY A 76 9.22 -0.30 14.43
CA GLY A 76 9.96 -1.42 13.82
C GLY A 76 9.12 -2.66 13.51
N THR A 77 7.83 -2.68 13.81
CA THR A 77 6.94 -3.78 13.45
C THR A 77 6.87 -3.93 11.93
N VAL A 78 7.03 -5.15 11.42
CA VAL A 78 6.97 -5.45 9.98
C VAL A 78 5.52 -5.48 9.53
N LEU A 79 5.13 -4.57 8.65
CA LEU A 79 3.79 -4.49 8.06
C LEU A 79 3.70 -5.26 6.74
N ALA A 80 4.77 -5.24 5.93
CA ALA A 80 4.88 -6.01 4.70
C ALA A 80 6.33 -6.42 4.45
N GLN A 81 6.53 -7.67 4.01
CA GLN A 81 7.85 -8.20 3.65
C GLN A 81 7.75 -9.24 2.54
N SER A 82 8.87 -9.45 1.86
CA SER A 82 9.00 -10.53 0.88
C SER A 82 9.64 -11.74 1.55
N VAL A 83 9.03 -12.90 1.37
CA VAL A 83 9.53 -14.18 1.88
C VAL A 83 9.90 -15.11 0.72
N GLU A 84 10.91 -15.94 0.96
CA GLU A 84 11.37 -16.92 -0.01
C GLU A 84 10.31 -17.98 -0.27
N ARG A 85 10.04 -18.22 -1.56
CA ARG A 85 9.14 -19.26 -2.06
C ARG A 85 9.76 -19.93 -3.27
N TYR A 86 9.16 -20.98 -3.73
CA TYR A 86 9.58 -21.72 -4.93
C TYR A 86 8.39 -22.04 -5.81
N ASN A 87 8.54 -21.82 -7.11
CA ASN A 87 7.64 -22.38 -8.10
C ASN A 87 8.15 -23.80 -8.42
N ILE A 88 7.30 -24.79 -8.28
CA ILE A 88 7.63 -26.16 -8.62
C ILE A 88 7.36 -26.37 -10.10
N ILE A 89 8.41 -26.69 -10.82
CA ILE A 89 8.40 -26.86 -12.27
C ILE A 89 8.49 -28.35 -12.59
N GLY A 90 7.65 -28.79 -13.50
CA GLY A 90 7.69 -30.12 -14.10
C GLY A 90 8.23 -30.06 -15.52
N VAL A 91 8.88 -31.14 -15.95
CA VAL A 91 9.36 -31.39 -17.32
C VAL A 91 8.60 -32.58 -17.87
N PRO A 92 7.44 -32.37 -18.53
CA PRO A 92 6.56 -33.45 -19.01
C PRO A 92 7.26 -34.49 -19.89
N ASP A 93 8.09 -34.05 -20.82
CA ASP A 93 8.86 -34.94 -21.69
C ASP A 93 9.75 -35.94 -20.89
N ALA A 94 10.43 -35.44 -19.88
CA ALA A 94 11.24 -36.28 -19.00
C ALA A 94 10.39 -37.15 -18.08
N ALA A 95 9.22 -36.66 -17.66
CA ALA A 95 8.32 -37.40 -16.76
C ALA A 95 7.74 -38.65 -17.42
N THR A 96 7.51 -38.66 -18.74
CA THR A 96 6.92 -39.80 -19.47
C THR A 96 7.78 -41.06 -19.39
N SER A 97 9.11 -40.93 -19.29
CA SER A 97 10.07 -42.04 -19.23
C SER A 97 10.47 -42.44 -17.79
N PHE A 98 9.92 -41.79 -16.77
CA PHE A 98 10.28 -42.01 -15.38
C PHE A 98 9.88 -43.42 -14.90
N THR A 99 10.84 -44.12 -14.29
CA THR A 99 10.61 -45.41 -13.64
C THR A 99 10.98 -45.29 -12.16
N PRO A 100 10.04 -45.47 -11.22
CA PRO A 100 10.33 -45.41 -9.79
C PRO A 100 11.27 -46.54 -9.36
N VAL A 101 12.17 -46.22 -8.44
CA VAL A 101 13.08 -47.23 -7.83
C VAL A 101 12.40 -47.81 -6.61
N ASP A 102 12.04 -49.09 -6.65
CA ASP A 102 11.39 -49.77 -5.54
C ASP A 102 12.34 -49.95 -4.35
N CYS A 103 11.81 -49.68 -3.15
CA CYS A 103 12.55 -49.80 -1.90
C CYS A 103 12.89 -51.30 -1.60
N GLY A 104 14.07 -51.53 -1.03
CA GLY A 104 14.56 -52.89 -0.71
C GLY A 104 15.30 -53.59 -1.85
N THR A 105 15.34 -53.04 -3.04
CA THR A 105 16.06 -53.58 -4.21
C THR A 105 17.58 -53.33 -4.13
N LYS A 106 18.36 -54.12 -4.89
CA LYS A 106 19.81 -53.87 -5.06
C LYS A 106 20.09 -52.51 -5.67
N GLN A 107 19.21 -52.09 -6.59
CA GLN A 107 19.27 -50.76 -7.23
C GLN A 107 19.10 -49.63 -6.22
N ALA A 108 18.11 -49.70 -5.34
CA ALA A 108 17.89 -48.72 -4.28
C ALA A 108 19.10 -48.57 -3.35
N LYS A 109 19.74 -49.73 -2.99
CA LYS A 109 20.95 -49.73 -2.17
C LYS A 109 22.15 -49.08 -2.89
N ALA A 110 22.28 -49.31 -4.18
CA ALA A 110 23.36 -48.72 -4.99
C ALA A 110 23.19 -47.22 -5.21
N LEU A 111 21.95 -46.74 -5.39
CA LEU A 111 21.60 -45.34 -5.60
C LEU A 111 21.50 -44.54 -4.30
N GLY A 112 21.28 -45.17 -3.17
CA GLY A 112 21.08 -44.53 -1.87
C GLY A 112 19.69 -43.87 -1.68
N TYR A 113 18.76 -44.10 -2.61
CA TYR A 113 17.37 -43.60 -2.51
C TYR A 113 16.38 -44.60 -3.12
N CYS A 114 15.11 -44.49 -2.75
CA CYS A 114 14.01 -45.24 -3.34
C CYS A 114 12.70 -44.44 -3.28
N HIS A 115 11.72 -44.88 -4.07
CA HIS A 115 10.42 -44.23 -4.18
C HIS A 115 9.33 -45.12 -3.54
N SER A 116 8.59 -44.57 -2.61
CA SER A 116 7.45 -45.23 -1.98
C SER A 116 6.40 -44.21 -1.54
N ILE A 117 5.16 -44.67 -1.47
CA ILE A 117 4.03 -43.92 -0.90
C ILE A 117 3.49 -44.77 0.26
N ASP A 118 3.47 -44.20 1.46
CA ASP A 118 3.07 -44.93 2.68
C ASP A 118 3.78 -46.29 2.85
N ARG A 119 5.08 -46.32 2.54
CA ARG A 119 5.94 -47.55 2.57
C ARG A 119 5.55 -48.63 1.56
N LYS A 120 4.70 -48.30 0.58
CA LYS A 120 4.32 -49.20 -0.51
C LYS A 120 4.98 -48.78 -1.81
N PRO A 121 5.22 -49.69 -2.76
CA PRO A 121 5.68 -49.35 -4.10
C PRO A 121 4.73 -48.34 -4.77
N VAL A 122 5.25 -47.47 -5.61
CA VAL A 122 4.45 -46.45 -6.36
C VAL A 122 3.42 -47.15 -7.29
N GLY A 123 3.77 -48.33 -7.82
CA GLY A 123 2.87 -49.20 -8.60
C GLY A 123 2.55 -48.76 -10.01
N VAL A 124 3.10 -47.64 -10.45
CA VAL A 124 2.98 -47.09 -11.82
C VAL A 124 4.29 -46.45 -12.23
N SER A 125 4.45 -46.16 -13.55
CA SER A 125 5.62 -45.44 -14.12
C SER A 125 5.19 -44.21 -14.87
N GLY A 126 6.14 -43.47 -15.38
CA GLY A 126 5.90 -42.25 -16.16
C GLY A 126 5.33 -41.08 -15.35
N ALA A 127 4.63 -40.17 -16.00
CA ALA A 127 3.99 -39.01 -15.42
C ALA A 127 3.09 -39.34 -14.22
N ALA A 128 2.37 -40.47 -14.27
CA ALA A 128 1.51 -40.93 -13.20
C ALA A 128 2.29 -41.26 -11.90
N ALA A 129 3.52 -41.80 -12.04
CA ALA A 129 4.35 -42.10 -10.89
C ALA A 129 4.87 -40.82 -10.22
N VAL A 130 5.34 -39.87 -11.02
CA VAL A 130 5.79 -38.57 -10.54
C VAL A 130 4.64 -37.82 -9.85
N ALA A 131 3.46 -37.81 -10.46
CA ALA A 131 2.25 -37.17 -9.90
C ALA A 131 1.86 -37.76 -8.55
N ARG A 132 1.87 -39.11 -8.40
CA ARG A 132 1.57 -39.78 -7.11
C ARG A 132 2.57 -39.43 -6.01
N LEU A 133 3.84 -39.24 -6.36
CA LEU A 133 4.89 -38.87 -5.40
C LEU A 133 4.75 -37.39 -4.96
N LEU A 134 4.32 -36.52 -5.86
CA LEU A 134 4.19 -35.09 -5.59
C LEU A 134 2.87 -34.71 -4.91
N ALA A 135 1.79 -35.42 -5.22
CA ALA A 135 0.44 -35.10 -4.76
C ALA A 135 0.35 -34.81 -3.24
N PRO A 136 0.88 -35.66 -2.35
CA PRO A 136 0.80 -35.41 -0.92
C PRO A 136 1.69 -34.26 -0.43
N LEU A 137 2.76 -33.93 -1.15
CA LEU A 137 3.67 -32.83 -0.82
C LEU A 137 3.12 -31.49 -1.29
N LEU A 138 2.44 -31.49 -2.43
CA LEU A 138 1.87 -30.28 -3.03
C LEU A 138 0.43 -30.03 -2.60
N ASP A 139 -0.20 -30.98 -1.90
CA ASP A 139 -1.63 -30.92 -1.56
C ASP A 139 -2.46 -30.66 -2.82
N MET A 140 -2.30 -31.56 -3.82
CA MET A 140 -2.96 -31.49 -5.12
C MET A 140 -3.45 -32.89 -5.54
N ASP A 141 -4.43 -32.92 -6.44
CA ASP A 141 -4.91 -34.18 -6.99
C ASP A 141 -3.86 -34.82 -7.91
N ALA A 142 -3.63 -36.13 -7.73
CA ALA A 142 -2.62 -36.85 -8.51
C ALA A 142 -2.98 -37.02 -9.99
N MET A 143 -4.28 -36.99 -10.35
CA MET A 143 -4.71 -37.06 -11.77
C MET A 143 -4.48 -35.74 -12.47
N GLU A 144 -4.76 -34.62 -11.80
CA GLU A 144 -4.49 -33.28 -12.29
C GLU A 144 -2.98 -33.09 -12.55
N LEU A 145 -2.14 -33.38 -11.54
CA LEU A 145 -0.69 -33.36 -11.68
C LEU A 145 -0.18 -34.30 -12.78
N GLY A 146 -0.83 -35.48 -12.94
CA GLY A 146 -0.50 -36.43 -14.00
C GLY A 146 -0.84 -35.91 -15.39
N ALA A 147 -1.91 -35.15 -15.53
CA ALA A 147 -2.27 -34.50 -16.78
C ALA A 147 -1.26 -33.38 -17.14
N ASP A 148 -0.88 -32.57 -16.18
CA ASP A 148 0.12 -31.50 -16.37
C ASP A 148 1.50 -32.04 -16.73
N LEU A 149 1.88 -33.20 -16.18
CA LEU A 149 3.14 -33.89 -16.43
C LEU A 149 3.12 -34.78 -17.67
N ASN A 150 2.03 -34.83 -18.43
CA ASN A 150 1.92 -35.66 -19.63
C ASN A 150 2.13 -34.80 -20.89
N GLY A 151 3.00 -35.28 -21.78
CA GLY A 151 3.27 -34.61 -23.05
C GLY A 151 4.75 -34.40 -23.32
N THR A 152 5.06 -33.57 -24.32
CA THR A 152 6.43 -33.31 -24.82
C THR A 152 6.97 -31.93 -24.41
N ASN A 153 6.22 -31.22 -23.56
CA ASN A 153 6.66 -29.92 -23.06
C ASN A 153 7.89 -30.06 -22.17
N GLN A 154 8.78 -29.07 -22.22
CA GLN A 154 9.99 -29.02 -21.41
C GLN A 154 9.81 -28.19 -20.12
N TYR A 155 8.63 -27.59 -19.93
CA TYR A 155 8.35 -26.68 -18.83
C TYR A 155 6.84 -26.60 -18.57
N VAL A 156 6.45 -26.84 -17.33
CA VAL A 156 5.10 -26.57 -16.81
C VAL A 156 5.21 -26.18 -15.33
N ILE A 157 4.47 -25.16 -14.93
CA ILE A 157 4.40 -24.78 -13.51
C ILE A 157 3.34 -25.67 -12.85
N LEU A 158 3.77 -26.56 -11.94
CA LEU A 158 2.89 -27.45 -11.21
C LEU A 158 2.24 -26.75 -10.01
N LYS A 159 3.02 -25.99 -9.25
CA LYS A 159 2.52 -25.19 -8.13
C LYS A 159 3.40 -23.97 -7.92
N LYS A 160 2.75 -22.82 -7.67
CA LYS A 160 3.43 -21.55 -7.33
C LYS A 160 3.58 -21.42 -5.81
N ASP A 161 4.53 -20.58 -5.39
CA ASP A 161 4.73 -20.05 -4.04
C ASP A 161 4.85 -21.11 -2.93
N VAL A 162 5.47 -22.24 -3.25
CA VAL A 162 5.71 -23.35 -2.33
C VAL A 162 6.78 -22.97 -1.29
N THR A 163 6.60 -23.41 -0.05
CA THR A 163 7.55 -23.12 1.03
C THR A 163 8.88 -23.85 0.84
N PRO A 164 10.00 -23.31 1.38
CA PRO A 164 11.30 -23.98 1.33
C PRO A 164 11.30 -25.39 1.92
N GLN A 165 10.41 -25.68 2.89
CA GLN A 165 10.27 -27.00 3.51
C GLN A 165 9.72 -28.01 2.50
N VAL A 166 8.66 -27.66 1.78
CA VAL A 166 8.05 -28.52 0.76
C VAL A 166 9.03 -28.73 -0.41
N LYS A 167 9.70 -27.67 -0.85
CA LYS A 167 10.77 -27.77 -1.89
C LYS A 167 11.84 -28.78 -1.48
N ARG A 168 12.35 -28.71 -0.25
CA ARG A 168 13.32 -29.68 0.26
C ARG A 168 12.77 -31.12 0.36
N ALA A 169 11.47 -31.27 0.62
CA ALA A 169 10.83 -32.59 0.62
C ALA A 169 10.76 -33.16 -0.81
N ILE A 170 10.47 -32.33 -1.80
CA ILE A 170 10.49 -32.70 -3.23
C ILE A 170 11.91 -33.08 -3.68
N ASP A 171 12.94 -32.31 -3.30
CA ASP A 171 14.33 -32.63 -3.63
C ASP A 171 14.76 -34.03 -3.13
N LYS A 172 14.27 -34.43 -1.95
CA LYS A 172 14.57 -35.77 -1.38
C LYS A 172 13.95 -36.92 -2.17
N LEU A 173 12.98 -36.63 -3.05
CA LEU A 173 12.43 -37.65 -3.94
C LEU A 173 13.41 -38.05 -5.06
N ASN A 174 14.50 -37.27 -5.29
CA ASN A 174 15.49 -37.53 -6.32
C ASN A 174 14.88 -37.74 -7.71
N LEU A 175 13.95 -36.89 -8.10
CA LEU A 175 13.27 -36.94 -9.41
C LEU A 175 14.13 -36.42 -10.58
N GLY A 176 15.39 -36.12 -10.37
CA GLY A 176 16.47 -35.89 -11.30
C GLY A 176 16.11 -35.14 -12.61
N GLY A 177 15.98 -33.82 -12.60
CA GLY A 177 15.68 -33.01 -13.80
C GLY A 177 14.22 -33.07 -14.29
N ILE A 178 13.40 -33.99 -13.72
CA ILE A 178 11.96 -34.10 -14.05
C ILE A 178 11.18 -33.03 -13.30
N VAL A 179 11.55 -32.78 -12.04
CA VAL A 179 10.91 -31.79 -11.17
C VAL A 179 11.98 -30.99 -10.44
N TYR A 180 11.86 -29.68 -10.47
CA TYR A 180 12.77 -28.77 -9.76
C TYR A 180 12.04 -27.54 -9.25
N GLY A 181 12.65 -26.85 -8.28
CA GLY A 181 12.12 -25.59 -7.73
C GLY A 181 12.85 -24.38 -8.30
N GLU A 182 12.10 -23.46 -8.87
CA GLU A 182 12.60 -22.12 -9.22
C GLU A 182 12.35 -21.17 -8.06
N LEU A 183 13.39 -20.41 -7.67
CA LEU A 183 13.27 -19.42 -6.60
C LEU A 183 12.24 -18.36 -7.00
N SER A 184 11.27 -18.13 -6.11
CA SER A 184 10.22 -17.11 -6.21
C SER A 184 10.20 -16.29 -4.92
N SER A 185 9.45 -15.21 -4.93
CA SER A 185 9.28 -14.34 -3.78
C SER A 185 7.81 -14.01 -3.62
N GLN A 186 7.25 -14.33 -2.45
CA GLN A 186 5.88 -13.97 -2.12
C GLN A 186 5.86 -12.77 -1.19
N ARG A 187 5.03 -11.77 -1.51
CA ARG A 187 4.76 -10.65 -0.61
C ARG A 187 3.80 -11.09 0.49
N VAL A 188 4.20 -10.91 1.74
CA VAL A 188 3.42 -11.26 2.93
C VAL A 188 3.18 -10.00 3.74
N TYR A 189 1.97 -9.88 4.22
CA TYR A 189 1.52 -8.76 5.05
C TYR A 189 1.26 -9.26 6.47
N ALA A 190 1.31 -8.35 7.46
CA ALA A 190 0.91 -8.69 8.82
C ALA A 190 -0.51 -9.29 8.82
N GLU A 191 -0.73 -10.32 9.63
CA GLU A 191 -2.02 -11.05 9.71
C GLU A 191 -3.08 -10.23 10.45
N ASN A 192 -3.32 -9.01 10.01
CA ASN A 192 -4.34 -8.14 10.57
C ASN A 192 -4.87 -7.19 9.51
N THR A 193 -5.92 -6.46 9.84
CA THR A 193 -6.54 -5.46 8.98
C THR A 193 -5.98 -4.05 9.21
N LEU A 194 -4.84 -3.92 9.92
CA LEU A 194 -4.20 -2.63 10.15
C LEU A 194 -3.80 -2.00 8.82
N ILE A 195 -4.19 -0.76 8.63
CA ILE A 195 -3.96 0.02 7.40
C ILE A 195 -4.14 -0.78 6.10
N GLY A 196 -5.05 -1.79 6.09
CA GLY A 196 -5.14 -2.79 5.02
C GLY A 196 -5.27 -2.20 3.62
N ALA A 197 -6.29 -1.39 3.36
CA ALA A 197 -6.47 -0.70 2.08
C ALA A 197 -5.42 0.40 1.85
N LEU A 198 -4.94 1.06 2.91
CA LEU A 198 -3.87 2.06 2.82
C LEU A 198 -2.55 1.40 2.40
N LEU A 199 -2.23 0.22 2.97
CA LEU A 199 -1.05 -0.54 2.58
C LEU A 199 -1.17 -1.07 1.15
N GLY A 200 -2.35 -1.54 0.79
CA GLY A 200 -2.67 -2.02 -0.55
C GLY A 200 -2.12 -3.40 -0.84
N GLY A 201 -1.61 -3.61 -2.06
CA GLY A 201 -1.09 -4.91 -2.48
C GLY A 201 -0.19 -4.83 -3.71
N VAL A 202 0.37 -5.99 -4.09
CA VAL A 202 1.23 -6.15 -5.27
C VAL A 202 0.54 -7.00 -6.34
N ASN A 203 0.93 -6.81 -7.60
CA ASN A 203 0.58 -7.66 -8.73
C ASN A 203 1.36 -8.98 -8.68
N ASP A 204 1.02 -9.90 -9.59
CA ASP A 204 1.68 -11.21 -9.71
C ASP A 204 3.17 -11.10 -10.10
N ASP A 205 3.57 -10.00 -10.74
CA ASP A 205 4.97 -9.69 -11.07
C ASP A 205 5.74 -9.04 -9.92
N GLY A 206 5.10 -8.82 -8.75
CA GLY A 206 5.68 -8.19 -7.59
C GLY A 206 5.71 -6.66 -7.62
N SER A 207 5.19 -6.02 -8.66
CA SER A 207 5.04 -4.56 -8.71
C SER A 207 3.89 -4.09 -7.83
N GLY A 208 3.97 -2.88 -7.29
CA GLY A 208 2.89 -2.29 -6.47
C GLY A 208 1.61 -2.08 -7.28
N ALA A 209 0.48 -2.61 -6.80
CA ALA A 209 -0.82 -2.52 -7.43
C ALA A 209 -1.68 -1.37 -6.88
N SER A 210 -1.63 -1.13 -5.58
CA SER A 210 -2.47 -0.15 -4.88
C SER A 210 -1.81 0.35 -3.59
N GLY A 211 -2.40 1.34 -2.96
CA GLY A 211 -1.98 1.86 -1.66
C GLY A 211 -0.52 2.29 -1.60
N LEU A 212 0.10 2.12 -0.45
CA LEU A 212 1.52 2.44 -0.22
C LEU A 212 2.46 1.55 -1.05
N GLU A 213 2.07 0.31 -1.35
CA GLU A 213 2.83 -0.56 -2.25
C GLU A 213 2.99 0.07 -3.65
N LEU A 214 1.96 0.74 -4.17
CA LEU A 214 2.03 1.47 -5.43
C LEU A 214 2.80 2.79 -5.29
N THR A 215 2.45 3.59 -4.29
CA THR A 215 3.10 4.90 -4.05
C THR A 215 4.61 4.77 -3.89
N LEU A 216 5.05 3.74 -3.15
CA LEU A 216 6.46 3.49 -2.83
C LEU A 216 7.12 2.48 -3.77
N ASN A 217 6.46 2.14 -4.91
CA ASN A 217 6.94 1.07 -5.76
C ASN A 217 8.40 1.29 -6.21
N LYS A 218 8.79 2.52 -6.52
CA LYS A 218 10.16 2.85 -6.94
C LYS A 218 11.20 2.56 -5.85
N GLN A 219 10.88 2.81 -4.59
CA GLN A 219 11.77 2.58 -3.46
C GLN A 219 11.81 1.10 -3.08
N LEU A 220 10.63 0.47 -3.04
CA LEU A 220 10.48 -0.92 -2.62
C LEU A 220 10.98 -1.92 -3.66
N SER A 221 10.87 -1.62 -4.96
CA SER A 221 11.34 -2.51 -6.01
C SER A 221 12.86 -2.56 -6.05
N GLY A 222 13.40 -3.79 -6.08
CA GLY A 222 14.83 -4.01 -6.33
C GLY A 222 15.17 -3.99 -7.80
N THR A 223 16.40 -4.30 -8.10
CA THR A 223 16.89 -4.52 -9.47
C THR A 223 17.40 -5.94 -9.60
N ASP A 224 16.79 -6.72 -10.47
CA ASP A 224 17.19 -8.11 -10.68
C ASP A 224 18.62 -8.25 -11.15
N GLY A 225 19.26 -9.28 -10.63
CA GLY A 225 20.51 -9.80 -11.10
C GLY A 225 20.31 -10.86 -12.18
N TYR A 226 21.41 -11.41 -12.66
CA TYR A 226 21.39 -12.59 -13.53
C TYR A 226 22.71 -13.34 -13.47
N THR A 227 22.63 -14.64 -13.78
CA THR A 227 23.79 -15.49 -14.00
C THR A 227 23.67 -16.15 -15.36
N VAL A 228 24.74 -16.10 -16.15
CA VAL A 228 24.81 -16.72 -17.46
C VAL A 228 25.75 -17.92 -17.35
N TYR A 229 25.25 -19.10 -17.69
CA TYR A 229 26.01 -20.35 -17.69
C TYR A 229 25.55 -21.28 -18.82
N GLN A 230 26.27 -22.37 -19.07
CA GLN A 230 25.85 -23.38 -20.02
C GLN A 230 25.13 -24.52 -19.32
N ARG A 231 24.09 -25.03 -19.98
CA ARG A 231 23.30 -26.20 -19.52
C ARG A 231 23.67 -27.41 -20.38
N GLY A 232 23.72 -28.57 -19.73
CA GLY A 232 23.77 -29.87 -20.40
C GLY A 232 22.43 -30.28 -20.99
N ASN A 233 22.39 -31.41 -21.71
CA ASN A 233 21.14 -31.90 -22.34
C ASN A 233 20.04 -32.27 -21.35
N GLY A 234 20.37 -32.55 -20.07
CA GLY A 234 19.43 -32.77 -18.99
C GLY A 234 19.06 -31.51 -18.22
N GLY A 235 19.46 -30.31 -18.69
CA GLY A 235 19.18 -29.05 -18.02
C GLY A 235 20.12 -28.70 -16.86
N GLU A 236 21.06 -29.58 -16.49
CA GLU A 236 22.06 -29.36 -15.44
C GLU A 236 23.05 -28.27 -15.81
N VAL A 237 23.51 -27.53 -14.79
CA VAL A 237 24.54 -26.50 -14.94
C VAL A 237 25.86 -27.20 -15.20
N ILE A 238 26.56 -26.88 -16.31
CA ILE A 238 27.91 -27.39 -16.58
C ILE A 238 28.89 -26.64 -15.68
N PRO A 239 29.59 -27.31 -14.75
CA PRO A 239 30.54 -26.67 -13.85
C PRO A 239 31.61 -25.87 -14.59
N GLY A 240 31.96 -24.68 -14.08
CA GLY A 240 32.98 -23.83 -14.67
C GLY A 240 32.55 -23.01 -15.89
N THR A 241 31.29 -23.09 -16.31
CA THR A 241 30.77 -22.33 -17.47
C THR A 241 30.09 -21.01 -17.13
N VAL A 242 30.09 -20.58 -15.86
CA VAL A 242 29.59 -19.26 -15.45
C VAL A 242 30.44 -18.18 -16.14
N SER A 243 29.85 -17.51 -17.12
CA SER A 243 30.54 -16.53 -17.96
C SER A 243 30.27 -15.09 -17.54
N LYS A 244 29.10 -14.82 -16.94
CA LYS A 244 28.69 -13.47 -16.51
C LYS A 244 27.73 -13.56 -15.34
N THR A 245 28.00 -12.76 -14.32
CA THR A 245 27.12 -12.63 -13.17
C THR A 245 26.90 -11.15 -12.85
N LYS A 246 25.64 -10.78 -12.62
CA LYS A 246 25.26 -9.50 -12.02
C LYS A 246 24.47 -9.81 -10.77
N ALA A 247 24.93 -9.35 -9.61
CA ALA A 247 24.20 -9.53 -8.37
C ALA A 247 22.87 -8.77 -8.41
N ALA A 248 21.83 -9.35 -7.84
CA ALA A 248 20.58 -8.64 -7.57
C ALA A 248 20.82 -7.54 -6.53
N GLN A 249 20.08 -6.45 -6.65
CA GLN A 249 20.05 -5.37 -5.66
C GLN A 249 18.64 -5.31 -5.09
N ASP A 250 18.52 -5.64 -3.80
CA ASP A 250 17.23 -5.63 -3.10
C ASP A 250 16.67 -4.20 -3.03
N GLY A 251 15.35 -4.10 -2.92
CA GLY A 251 14.66 -2.84 -2.72
C GLY A 251 14.95 -2.25 -1.34
N SER A 252 14.69 -0.97 -1.21
CA SER A 252 14.87 -0.24 0.05
C SER A 252 13.76 -0.56 1.04
N ASP A 253 14.12 -0.72 2.32
CA ASP A 253 13.13 -0.74 3.38
C ASP A 253 12.57 0.66 3.61
N VAL A 254 11.27 0.74 3.86
CA VAL A 254 10.56 1.98 4.17
C VAL A 254 9.98 1.90 5.58
N THR A 255 10.32 2.87 6.41
CA THR A 255 9.71 3.04 7.73
C THR A 255 8.66 4.13 7.65
N LEU A 256 7.44 3.81 8.03
CA LEU A 256 6.32 4.74 8.12
C LEU A 256 6.38 5.52 9.43
N THR A 257 5.58 6.60 9.51
CA THR A 257 5.32 7.32 10.76
C THR A 257 4.29 6.60 11.64
N ILE A 258 3.48 5.71 11.06
CA ILE A 258 2.48 4.91 11.76
C ILE A 258 3.15 4.13 12.91
N ASP A 259 2.63 4.30 14.13
CA ASP A 259 2.98 3.47 15.29
C ASP A 259 1.99 2.31 15.37
N SER A 260 2.47 1.07 15.22
CA SER A 260 1.58 -0.10 15.12
C SER A 260 0.72 -0.33 16.36
N ASP A 261 1.17 0.08 17.55
CA ASP A 261 0.38 -0.07 18.78
C ASP A 261 -0.74 0.97 18.85
N VAL A 262 -0.43 2.23 18.44
CA VAL A 262 -1.44 3.31 18.34
C VAL A 262 -2.47 2.94 17.31
N ASP A 263 -2.02 2.53 16.14
CA ASP A 263 -2.87 2.20 15.00
C ASP A 263 -3.80 1.01 15.33
N TRP A 264 -3.25 -0.05 15.95
CA TRP A 264 -4.03 -1.19 16.43
C TRP A 264 -5.10 -0.78 17.46
N TYR A 265 -4.74 0.09 18.41
CA TYR A 265 -5.69 0.54 19.41
C TYR A 265 -6.79 1.39 18.77
N VAL A 266 -6.42 2.29 17.85
CA VAL A 266 -7.35 3.14 17.10
C VAL A 266 -8.30 2.28 16.26
N LYS A 267 -7.78 1.29 15.52
CA LYS A 267 -8.60 0.34 14.74
C LYS A 267 -9.63 -0.37 15.61
N ARG A 268 -9.18 -0.88 16.76
CA ARG A 268 -10.06 -1.57 17.70
C ARG A 268 -11.16 -0.65 18.23
N VAL A 269 -10.79 0.52 18.74
CA VAL A 269 -11.77 1.50 19.28
C VAL A 269 -12.76 1.94 18.19
N LEU A 270 -12.28 2.16 16.98
CA LEU A 270 -13.11 2.57 15.85
C LEU A 270 -14.09 1.46 15.45
N THR A 271 -13.61 0.23 15.29
CA THR A 271 -14.45 -0.93 14.91
C THR A 271 -15.53 -1.21 15.96
N GLU A 272 -15.14 -1.23 17.26
CA GLU A 272 -16.08 -1.37 18.37
C GLU A 272 -17.09 -0.20 18.41
N GLY A 273 -16.64 1.03 18.16
CA GLY A 273 -17.47 2.22 18.13
C GLY A 273 -18.49 2.20 17.02
N VAL A 274 -18.09 1.86 15.81
CA VAL A 274 -18.97 1.71 14.64
C VAL A 274 -20.01 0.63 14.89
N ALA A 275 -19.58 -0.54 15.38
CA ALA A 275 -20.49 -1.64 15.68
C ALA A 275 -21.52 -1.28 16.79
N SER A 276 -21.06 -0.67 17.88
CA SER A 276 -21.92 -0.34 19.03
C SER A 276 -22.87 0.82 18.76
N SER A 277 -22.57 1.70 17.81
CA SER A 277 -23.42 2.81 17.39
C SER A 277 -24.19 2.54 16.11
N HIS A 278 -24.11 1.32 15.55
CA HIS A 278 -24.68 0.92 14.26
C HIS A 278 -24.33 1.88 13.11
N ALA A 279 -23.18 2.57 13.21
CA ALA A 279 -22.72 3.46 12.15
C ALA A 279 -22.41 2.69 10.87
N LYS A 280 -22.61 3.30 9.71
CA LYS A 280 -22.32 2.67 8.42
C LYS A 280 -20.83 2.46 8.20
N TRP A 281 -20.03 3.42 8.64
CA TRP A 281 -18.57 3.37 8.63
C TRP A 281 -18.00 4.42 9.59
N GLY A 282 -16.71 4.28 9.88
CA GLY A 282 -15.94 5.24 10.65
C GLY A 282 -14.53 5.43 10.11
N ILE A 283 -13.92 6.58 10.43
CA ILE A 283 -12.54 6.93 10.13
C ILE A 283 -11.94 7.56 11.38
N ALA A 284 -10.68 7.24 11.68
CA ALA A 284 -9.93 7.89 12.76
C ALA A 284 -8.51 8.24 12.31
N VAL A 285 -8.07 9.45 12.65
CA VAL A 285 -6.72 9.97 12.39
C VAL A 285 -6.09 10.39 13.70
N VAL A 286 -4.85 9.96 13.93
CA VAL A 286 -4.00 10.45 15.02
C VAL A 286 -2.75 11.08 14.40
N GLU A 287 -2.52 12.35 14.72
CA GLU A 287 -1.39 13.14 14.22
C GLU A 287 -0.55 13.66 15.39
N ASP A 288 0.77 13.61 15.29
CA ASP A 288 1.67 14.32 16.18
C ASP A 288 1.64 15.82 15.83
N ALA A 289 1.18 16.63 16.77
CA ALA A 289 0.99 18.06 16.57
C ALA A 289 2.27 18.83 16.25
N LEU A 290 3.41 18.38 16.76
CA LEU A 290 4.69 19.09 16.63
C LEU A 290 5.38 18.79 15.30
N THR A 291 5.20 17.58 14.77
CA THR A 291 5.93 17.10 13.59
C THR A 291 5.06 17.00 12.34
N GLY A 292 3.74 16.81 12.48
CA GLY A 292 2.82 16.47 11.39
C GLY A 292 2.90 15.00 10.97
N GLU A 293 3.59 14.14 11.77
CA GLU A 293 3.62 12.70 11.55
C GLU A 293 2.23 12.10 11.81
N ILE A 294 1.72 11.31 10.89
CA ILE A 294 0.50 10.54 11.08
C ILE A 294 0.87 9.26 11.83
N LEU A 295 0.39 9.13 13.07
CA LEU A 295 0.67 8.00 13.95
C LEU A 295 -0.33 6.86 13.77
N ALA A 296 -1.57 7.17 13.36
CA ALA A 296 -2.60 6.21 12.96
C ALA A 296 -3.51 6.82 11.89
N LEU A 297 -3.91 5.99 10.92
CA LEU A 297 -4.83 6.36 9.85
C LEU A 297 -5.70 5.17 9.50
N GLU A 298 -6.81 5.02 10.20
CA GLU A 298 -7.67 3.87 10.12
C GLU A 298 -9.07 4.19 9.62
N ASP A 299 -9.65 3.24 8.92
CA ASP A 299 -11.09 3.17 8.66
C ASP A 299 -11.68 1.88 9.24
N SER A 300 -13.00 1.81 9.33
CA SER A 300 -13.70 0.66 9.91
C SER A 300 -13.78 -0.54 8.96
N ASP A 301 -13.36 -0.41 7.71
CA ASP A 301 -13.44 -1.49 6.74
C ASP A 301 -12.48 -2.64 7.14
N ALA A 302 -12.94 -3.88 7.02
CA ALA A 302 -12.16 -5.06 7.38
C ALA A 302 -11.33 -5.59 6.20
N ILE A 303 -10.66 -4.68 5.48
CA ILE A 303 -9.85 -5.00 4.30
C ILE A 303 -8.48 -5.51 4.74
N GLN A 304 -8.11 -6.70 4.27
CA GLN A 304 -6.82 -7.28 4.53
C GLN A 304 -5.82 -6.88 3.45
N ALA A 305 -4.65 -6.35 3.83
CA ALA A 305 -3.59 -5.98 2.89
C ALA A 305 -3.19 -7.15 1.98
N GLY A 306 -2.92 -6.85 0.71
CA GLY A 306 -2.59 -7.85 -0.32
C GLY A 306 -3.78 -8.64 -0.87
N SER A 307 -4.97 -8.54 -0.29
CA SER A 307 -6.19 -9.16 -0.83
C SER A 307 -6.61 -8.54 -2.16
N SER A 308 -7.48 -9.24 -2.90
CA SER A 308 -8.08 -8.68 -4.13
C SER A 308 -8.85 -7.39 -3.85
N GLU A 309 -9.49 -7.29 -2.69
CA GLU A 309 -10.22 -6.11 -2.26
C GLU A 309 -9.27 -4.93 -1.98
N ALA A 310 -8.16 -5.15 -1.28
CA ALA A 310 -7.13 -4.12 -1.05
C ALA A 310 -6.48 -3.62 -2.35
N LYS A 311 -6.40 -4.46 -3.38
CA LYS A 311 -5.90 -4.08 -4.70
C LYS A 311 -6.92 -3.24 -5.51
N ALA A 312 -8.21 -3.47 -5.29
CA ALA A 312 -9.29 -2.81 -6.03
C ALA A 312 -9.79 -1.52 -5.36
N SER A 313 -9.55 -1.32 -4.06
CA SER A 313 -10.12 -0.25 -3.26
C SER A 313 -9.06 0.75 -2.80
N ALA A 314 -9.40 2.03 -2.79
CA ALA A 314 -8.63 3.02 -2.02
C ALA A 314 -9.10 3.00 -0.55
N SER A 315 -8.19 3.29 0.39
CA SER A 315 -8.58 3.45 1.80
C SER A 315 -9.66 4.53 1.94
N ARG A 316 -10.71 4.22 2.67
CA ARG A 316 -11.80 5.16 2.99
C ARG A 316 -11.27 6.39 3.70
N ALA A 317 -10.25 6.24 4.55
CA ALA A 317 -9.65 7.34 5.29
C ALA A 317 -9.10 8.48 4.40
N VAL A 318 -8.76 8.19 3.14
CA VAL A 318 -8.24 9.19 2.19
C VAL A 318 -9.17 9.48 1.02
N SER A 319 -10.06 8.55 0.67
CA SER A 319 -10.94 8.66 -0.49
C SER A 319 -12.32 9.24 -0.16
N GLN A 320 -12.83 8.96 1.05
CA GLN A 320 -14.15 9.43 1.48
C GLN A 320 -14.12 10.92 1.76
N THR A 321 -15.07 11.65 1.18
CA THR A 321 -15.28 13.07 1.45
C THR A 321 -16.64 13.32 2.06
N PHE A 322 -16.71 14.34 2.88
CA PHE A 322 -17.91 14.73 3.60
C PHE A 322 -17.87 16.23 3.93
N GLU A 323 -19.01 16.84 4.21
CA GLU A 323 -19.09 18.20 4.76
C GLU A 323 -18.64 18.18 6.23
N PRO A 324 -17.70 19.04 6.66
CA PRO A 324 -17.15 19.00 8.03
C PRO A 324 -18.11 19.55 9.10
N GLY A 325 -19.28 20.02 8.72
CA GLY A 325 -20.23 20.60 9.64
C GLY A 325 -19.59 21.65 10.56
N SER A 326 -19.97 21.68 11.82
CA SER A 326 -19.55 22.72 12.75
C SER A 326 -18.04 22.79 13.04
N ILE A 327 -17.21 21.83 12.61
CA ILE A 327 -15.75 21.99 12.66
C ILE A 327 -15.31 23.12 11.70
N GLY A 328 -16.07 23.38 10.64
CA GLY A 328 -15.88 24.54 9.76
C GLY A 328 -15.94 25.91 10.44
N LYS A 329 -16.51 25.99 11.65
CA LYS A 329 -16.46 27.23 12.44
C LYS A 329 -15.08 27.59 12.98
N VAL A 330 -14.14 26.62 13.04
CA VAL A 330 -12.77 26.87 13.48
C VAL A 330 -12.03 27.80 12.47
N PRO A 331 -11.95 27.50 11.17
CA PRO A 331 -11.38 28.43 10.21
C PRO A 331 -12.22 29.73 10.04
N ALA A 332 -13.55 29.67 10.26
CA ALA A 332 -14.39 30.87 10.23
C ALA A 332 -14.05 31.85 11.36
N LEU A 333 -13.95 31.35 12.60
CA LEU A 333 -13.50 32.14 13.75
C LEU A 333 -12.09 32.72 13.52
N ALA A 334 -11.17 31.89 12.99
CA ALA A 334 -9.83 32.32 12.65
C ALA A 334 -9.85 33.46 11.60
N ALA A 335 -10.75 33.40 10.61
CA ALA A 335 -10.91 34.45 9.60
C ALA A 335 -11.43 35.77 10.21
N ILE A 336 -12.43 35.69 11.10
CA ILE A 336 -12.98 36.86 11.79
C ILE A 336 -11.90 37.58 12.60
N LEU A 337 -11.14 36.82 13.39
CA LEU A 337 -10.07 37.38 14.24
C LEU A 337 -8.89 37.90 13.43
N GLN A 338 -8.42 37.14 12.43
CA GLN A 338 -7.25 37.50 11.61
C GLN A 338 -7.48 38.73 10.74
N ASN A 339 -8.71 38.95 10.29
CA ASN A 339 -9.07 40.16 9.53
C ASN A 339 -9.50 41.33 10.44
N GLY A 340 -9.44 41.16 11.77
CA GLY A 340 -9.77 42.24 12.71
C GLY A 340 -11.25 42.65 12.70
N VAL A 341 -12.15 41.77 12.24
CA VAL A 341 -13.58 42.07 12.17
C VAL A 341 -14.16 42.19 13.57
N HIS A 342 -13.76 41.28 14.48
CA HIS A 342 -14.14 41.25 15.89
C HIS A 342 -12.98 40.77 16.75
N LYS A 343 -13.07 41.04 18.07
CA LYS A 343 -12.23 40.43 19.11
C LYS A 343 -12.94 39.19 19.63
N ILE A 344 -12.17 38.29 20.23
CA ILE A 344 -12.66 37.00 20.77
C ILE A 344 -13.70 37.18 21.90
N ASP A 345 -13.61 38.28 22.62
CA ASP A 345 -14.48 38.67 23.74
C ASP A 345 -15.58 39.70 23.36
N ASP A 346 -15.70 40.07 22.08
CA ASP A 346 -16.80 40.95 21.61
C ASP A 346 -18.14 40.32 21.93
N HIS A 347 -19.10 41.14 22.33
CA HIS A 347 -20.43 40.77 22.82
C HIS A 347 -21.45 40.70 21.69
N PHE A 348 -22.27 39.66 21.70
CA PHE A 348 -23.36 39.43 20.75
C PHE A 348 -24.66 39.06 21.48
N THR A 349 -25.79 39.62 21.03
CA THR A 349 -27.11 39.08 21.34
C THR A 349 -27.50 38.16 20.18
N VAL A 350 -27.39 36.86 20.39
CA VAL A 350 -27.56 35.85 19.35
C VAL A 350 -28.96 35.27 19.36
N PRO A 351 -29.79 35.54 18.32
CA PRO A 351 -31.11 34.93 18.19
C PRO A 351 -30.99 33.48 17.69
N TYR A 352 -32.03 32.68 17.91
CA TYR A 352 -32.13 31.34 17.32
C TYR A 352 -32.05 31.36 15.80
N GLU A 353 -32.71 32.32 15.13
CA GLU A 353 -32.70 32.51 13.67
C GLU A 353 -32.17 33.91 13.34
N TYR A 354 -31.20 33.95 12.43
CA TYR A 354 -30.63 35.18 11.92
C TYR A 354 -30.80 35.27 10.39
N THR A 355 -31.21 36.44 9.91
CA THR A 355 -31.36 36.69 8.46
C THR A 355 -30.20 37.51 7.93
N SER A 356 -29.45 36.92 7.00
CA SER A 356 -28.37 37.59 6.26
C SER A 356 -28.69 37.59 4.77
N GLU A 357 -28.70 38.78 4.15
CA GLU A 357 -29.01 38.97 2.72
C GLU A 357 -30.27 38.22 2.22
N GLY A 358 -31.32 38.24 3.04
CA GLY A 358 -32.62 37.63 2.72
C GLY A 358 -32.65 36.10 2.91
N GLN A 359 -31.54 35.48 3.35
CA GLN A 359 -31.46 34.06 3.69
C GLN A 359 -31.55 33.87 5.21
N LYS A 360 -32.28 32.86 5.66
CA LYS A 360 -32.46 32.54 7.08
C LYS A 360 -31.52 31.41 7.48
N PHE A 361 -30.82 31.61 8.59
CA PHE A 361 -29.92 30.65 9.22
C PHE A 361 -30.34 30.47 10.68
N HIS A 362 -30.43 29.23 11.15
CA HIS A 362 -30.82 28.90 12.51
C HIS A 362 -29.87 27.94 13.19
N ASP A 363 -29.88 27.94 14.49
CA ASP A 363 -29.11 27.01 15.27
C ASP A 363 -29.76 25.61 15.28
N ALA A 364 -28.98 24.57 15.61
CA ALA A 364 -29.50 23.18 15.61
C ALA A 364 -30.60 22.96 16.69
N VAL A 365 -30.49 23.68 17.81
CA VAL A 365 -31.42 23.56 18.93
C VAL A 365 -32.03 24.93 19.19
N TYR A 366 -33.37 24.97 19.36
CA TYR A 366 -34.08 26.21 19.69
C TYR A 366 -33.60 26.78 21.03
N HIS A 367 -33.38 28.10 21.06
CA HIS A 367 -33.07 28.88 22.26
C HIS A 367 -33.66 30.31 22.15
N PRO A 368 -33.99 31.00 23.25
CA PRO A 368 -34.23 32.41 23.23
C PRO A 368 -32.95 33.19 22.92
N ASP A 369 -33.06 34.51 22.71
CA ASP A 369 -31.87 35.35 22.52
C ASP A 369 -30.85 35.11 23.63
N LYS A 370 -29.60 34.80 23.22
CA LYS A 370 -28.49 34.50 24.12
C LYS A 370 -27.44 35.60 24.11
N ARG A 371 -26.84 35.86 25.26
CA ARG A 371 -25.78 36.85 25.44
C ARG A 371 -24.44 36.15 25.44
N TRP A 372 -23.89 35.94 24.25
CA TRP A 372 -22.60 35.22 24.04
C TRP A 372 -21.52 36.18 23.57
N THR A 373 -20.28 35.89 23.99
CA THR A 373 -19.10 36.44 23.35
C THR A 373 -18.84 35.71 22.02
N LEU A 374 -17.87 36.18 21.24
CA LEU A 374 -17.45 35.41 20.03
C LEU A 374 -16.93 34.01 20.40
N ALA A 375 -16.21 33.88 21.54
CA ALA A 375 -15.83 32.56 22.09
C ALA A 375 -17.05 31.70 22.43
N GLY A 376 -18.10 32.29 23.02
CA GLY A 376 -19.35 31.62 23.32
C GLY A 376 -20.12 31.16 22.09
N ILE A 377 -20.09 31.90 21.00
CA ILE A 377 -20.62 31.47 19.70
C ILE A 377 -19.97 30.18 19.22
N LEU A 378 -18.62 30.04 19.34
CA LEU A 378 -17.92 28.81 18.99
C LEU A 378 -18.26 27.68 19.97
N GLN A 379 -18.27 27.94 21.28
CA GLN A 379 -18.59 26.96 22.32
C GLN A 379 -19.97 26.34 22.07
N ASN A 380 -21.01 27.17 21.94
CA ASN A 380 -22.40 26.72 21.74
C ASN A 380 -22.66 26.29 20.28
N SER A 381 -21.63 26.29 19.45
CA SER A 381 -21.74 25.87 18.05
C SER A 381 -22.81 26.61 17.23
N SER A 382 -23.09 27.90 17.56
CA SER A 382 -24.14 28.69 16.94
C SER A 382 -23.89 28.96 15.47
N ASN A 383 -24.80 28.61 14.58
CA ASN A 383 -24.80 28.96 13.16
C ASN A 383 -25.20 30.42 12.97
N SER A 384 -26.31 30.81 13.62
CA SER A 384 -26.85 32.19 13.55
C SER A 384 -25.80 33.20 14.06
N GLY A 385 -25.18 32.89 15.21
CA GLY A 385 -24.11 33.72 15.76
C GLY A 385 -22.87 33.81 14.87
N MET A 386 -22.45 32.70 14.25
CA MET A 386 -21.29 32.70 13.36
C MET A 386 -21.54 33.51 12.07
N VAL A 387 -22.74 33.39 11.47
CA VAL A 387 -23.14 34.21 10.32
C VAL A 387 -23.17 35.68 10.69
N MET A 388 -23.77 36.04 11.84
CA MET A 388 -23.82 37.41 12.36
C MET A 388 -22.40 37.99 12.56
N ALA A 389 -21.51 37.24 13.22
CA ALA A 389 -20.14 37.70 13.48
C ALA A 389 -19.29 37.83 12.20
N ALA A 390 -19.62 37.06 11.17
CA ALA A 390 -18.86 37.06 9.90
C ALA A 390 -19.41 37.98 8.82
N GLU A 391 -20.45 38.81 9.10
CA GLU A 391 -21.09 39.66 8.07
C GLU A 391 -20.11 40.58 7.31
N LYS A 392 -19.11 41.11 8.01
CA LYS A 392 -18.11 42.02 7.39
C LYS A 392 -17.00 41.28 6.63
N LEU A 393 -16.95 39.93 6.70
CA LEU A 393 -16.02 39.15 5.89
C LEU A 393 -16.51 39.05 4.45
N THR A 394 -15.66 39.40 3.49
CA THR A 394 -15.93 39.14 2.08
C THR A 394 -15.87 37.64 1.76
N SER A 395 -16.55 37.19 0.71
CA SER A 395 -16.46 35.81 0.24
C SER A 395 -15.02 35.40 -0.07
N GLN A 396 -14.21 36.32 -0.56
CA GLN A 396 -12.78 36.07 -0.83
C GLN A 396 -12.00 35.80 0.47
N GLN A 397 -12.20 36.57 1.52
CA GLN A 397 -11.54 36.36 2.81
C GLN A 397 -11.92 35.02 3.44
N ARG A 398 -13.19 34.60 3.29
CA ARG A 398 -13.67 33.27 3.73
C ARG A 398 -12.98 32.16 2.94
N TYR A 399 -12.93 32.28 1.62
CA TYR A 399 -12.28 31.33 0.72
C TYR A 399 -10.77 31.22 0.99
N ASP A 400 -10.09 32.37 1.11
CA ASP A 400 -8.64 32.41 1.35
C ASP A 400 -8.28 31.72 2.66
N MET A 401 -9.09 31.88 3.71
CA MET A 401 -8.86 31.22 4.97
C MET A 401 -9.06 29.70 4.86
N LEU A 402 -10.15 29.24 4.24
CA LEU A 402 -10.36 27.82 4.00
C LEU A 402 -9.20 27.19 3.21
N THR A 403 -8.74 27.86 2.17
CA THR A 403 -7.60 27.43 1.35
C THR A 403 -6.30 27.38 2.15
N LYS A 404 -6.02 28.38 3.01
CA LYS A 404 -4.84 28.42 3.89
C LYS A 404 -4.84 27.26 4.88
N PHE A 405 -6.00 26.77 5.30
CA PHE A 405 -6.13 25.57 6.12
C PHE A 405 -6.02 24.26 5.31
N GLY A 406 -5.85 24.34 3.98
CA GLY A 406 -5.66 23.21 3.09
C GLY A 406 -6.96 22.59 2.55
N ILE A 407 -8.11 23.23 2.76
CA ILE A 407 -9.40 22.78 2.23
C ILE A 407 -9.42 22.95 0.72
N GLY A 408 -9.91 21.95 -0.01
CA GLY A 408 -9.92 21.92 -1.47
C GLY A 408 -8.56 21.59 -2.10
N GLN A 409 -7.54 21.25 -1.31
CA GLN A 409 -6.19 20.91 -1.76
C GLN A 409 -5.84 19.48 -1.42
N ALA A 410 -5.00 18.83 -2.25
CA ALA A 410 -4.42 17.54 -1.90
C ALA A 410 -3.58 17.63 -0.62
N THR A 411 -3.55 16.56 0.17
CA THR A 411 -2.78 16.54 1.42
C THR A 411 -1.27 16.55 1.20
N GLY A 412 -0.83 16.15 -0.01
CA GLY A 412 0.59 16.00 -0.36
C GLY A 412 1.18 14.65 0.03
N LEU A 413 0.37 13.71 0.53
CA LEU A 413 0.80 12.34 0.81
C LEU A 413 0.91 11.48 -0.44
N ASN A 414 0.31 11.93 -1.57
CA ASN A 414 0.31 11.27 -2.87
C ASN A 414 -0.23 9.84 -2.83
N LEU A 415 -1.25 9.61 -2.01
CA LEU A 415 -1.87 8.30 -1.87
C LEU A 415 -2.84 8.03 -3.04
N PRO A 416 -2.84 6.81 -3.61
CA PRO A 416 -3.78 6.46 -4.66
C PRO A 416 -5.23 6.58 -4.19
N GLY A 417 -6.07 7.22 -4.99
CA GLY A 417 -7.47 7.42 -4.67
C GLY A 417 -7.74 8.54 -3.64
N GLU A 418 -6.72 9.30 -3.23
CA GLU A 418 -6.91 10.46 -2.37
C GLU A 418 -7.83 11.49 -3.02
N SER A 419 -8.90 11.85 -2.32
CA SER A 419 -9.77 12.95 -2.71
C SER A 419 -9.36 14.25 -2.02
N ARG A 420 -9.22 15.32 -2.80
CA ARG A 420 -8.96 16.67 -2.27
C ARG A 420 -10.21 17.39 -1.75
N GLY A 421 -11.37 16.73 -1.76
CA GLY A 421 -12.64 17.38 -1.49
C GLY A 421 -13.02 18.41 -2.56
N VAL A 422 -14.06 19.17 -2.30
CA VAL A 422 -14.59 20.20 -3.19
C VAL A 422 -14.69 21.52 -2.43
N LEU A 423 -14.09 22.57 -2.96
CA LEU A 423 -14.27 23.95 -2.50
C LEU A 423 -14.53 24.83 -3.73
N GLY A 424 -15.78 25.30 -3.90
CA GLY A 424 -16.14 26.23 -4.96
C GLY A 424 -15.43 27.57 -4.81
N THR A 425 -15.12 28.23 -5.92
CA THR A 425 -14.56 29.59 -5.89
C THR A 425 -15.62 30.59 -5.40
N PRO A 426 -15.22 31.75 -4.82
CA PRO A 426 -16.18 32.77 -4.34
C PRO A 426 -17.20 33.22 -5.37
N SER A 427 -16.84 33.22 -6.66
CA SER A 427 -17.74 33.60 -7.76
C SER A 427 -18.84 32.55 -8.06
N SER A 428 -18.65 31.29 -7.60
CA SER A 428 -19.66 30.23 -7.74
C SER A 428 -20.62 30.13 -6.54
N TRP A 429 -20.37 30.90 -5.48
CA TRP A 429 -21.20 30.85 -4.28
C TRP A 429 -22.47 31.66 -4.46
N ASP A 430 -23.61 31.03 -4.24
CA ASP A 430 -24.90 31.72 -4.16
C ASP A 430 -25.08 32.45 -2.83
N GLY A 431 -26.23 33.11 -2.66
CA GLY A 431 -26.55 33.86 -1.44
C GLY A 431 -26.57 33.01 -0.17
N ARG A 432 -26.81 31.69 -0.28
CA ARG A 432 -26.81 30.75 0.84
C ARG A 432 -25.41 30.21 1.09
N THR A 433 -24.74 29.70 0.05
CA THR A 433 -23.41 29.05 0.13
C THR A 433 -22.37 29.96 0.78
N LYS A 434 -22.35 31.25 0.45
CA LYS A 434 -21.39 32.19 1.05
C LYS A 434 -21.47 32.27 2.57
N ASN A 435 -22.61 31.92 3.17
CA ASN A 435 -22.79 31.88 4.62
C ASN A 435 -22.66 30.46 5.19
N THR A 436 -23.14 29.43 4.47
CA THR A 436 -23.03 28.05 4.96
C THR A 436 -21.58 27.55 5.06
N VAL A 437 -20.67 28.08 4.24
CA VAL A 437 -19.22 27.76 4.36
C VAL A 437 -18.62 28.18 5.71
N LEU A 438 -19.25 29.10 6.44
CA LEU A 438 -18.82 29.53 7.78
C LEU A 438 -19.04 28.46 8.86
N PHE A 439 -19.97 27.53 8.62
CA PHE A 439 -20.26 26.46 9.55
C PHE A 439 -20.12 25.07 8.92
N GLY A 440 -19.30 24.99 7.85
CA GLY A 440 -18.82 23.74 7.29
C GLY A 440 -19.78 23.03 6.34
N GLN A 441 -20.68 23.78 5.68
CA GLN A 441 -21.54 23.29 4.62
C GLN A 441 -21.24 23.99 3.30
N GLY A 442 -21.52 23.34 2.15
CA GLY A 442 -21.23 23.88 0.83
C GLY A 442 -19.79 23.63 0.36
N TYR A 443 -19.03 22.83 1.09
CA TYR A 443 -17.73 22.27 0.66
C TYR A 443 -17.49 20.93 1.33
N THR A 444 -16.62 20.10 0.74
CA THR A 444 -16.28 18.79 1.30
C THR A 444 -14.79 18.67 1.60
N VAL A 445 -14.47 17.84 2.60
CA VAL A 445 -13.11 17.52 3.04
C VAL A 445 -12.96 16.01 3.20
N ASN A 446 -11.73 15.50 3.18
CA ASN A 446 -11.40 14.17 3.70
C ASN A 446 -10.96 14.27 5.18
N ALA A 447 -10.78 13.13 5.85
CA ALA A 447 -10.43 13.11 7.27
C ALA A 447 -9.06 13.74 7.59
N LEU A 448 -8.09 13.64 6.67
CA LEU A 448 -6.77 14.26 6.83
C LEU A 448 -6.83 15.80 6.72
N GLN A 449 -7.66 16.32 5.83
CA GLN A 449 -7.90 17.77 5.76
C GLN A 449 -8.60 18.28 7.01
N LEU A 450 -9.54 17.48 7.56
CA LEU A 450 -10.20 17.83 8.82
C LEU A 450 -9.21 17.83 10.00
N SER A 451 -8.33 16.83 10.10
CA SER A 451 -7.24 16.82 11.09
C SER A 451 -6.33 18.05 10.93
N ARG A 452 -5.99 18.43 9.70
CA ARG A 452 -5.16 19.60 9.41
C ARG A 452 -5.77 20.91 9.90
N VAL A 453 -7.10 21.07 9.85
CA VAL A 453 -7.78 22.25 10.41
C VAL A 453 -7.40 22.43 11.89
N VAL A 454 -7.46 21.37 12.66
CA VAL A 454 -7.13 21.39 14.09
C VAL A 454 -5.61 21.49 14.32
N SER A 455 -4.82 20.83 13.46
CA SER A 455 -3.37 20.87 13.50
C SER A 455 -2.80 22.28 13.36
N VAL A 456 -3.35 23.10 12.46
CA VAL A 456 -2.96 24.52 12.31
C VAL A 456 -3.14 25.28 13.64
N ILE A 457 -4.22 25.04 14.34
CA ILE A 457 -4.50 25.68 15.64
C ILE A 457 -3.52 25.17 16.72
N ALA A 458 -3.29 23.86 16.78
CA ALA A 458 -2.33 23.23 17.69
C ALA A 458 -0.91 23.79 17.48
N ASN A 459 -0.53 24.03 16.23
CA ASN A 459 0.80 24.52 15.82
C ASN A 459 0.90 26.06 15.79
N LYS A 460 0.14 26.75 16.63
CA LYS A 460 0.26 28.22 16.77
C LYS A 460 0.10 28.95 15.43
N GLY A 461 -0.80 28.50 14.59
CA GLY A 461 -1.10 29.08 13.29
C GLY A 461 -0.15 28.68 12.16
N VAL A 462 0.63 27.63 12.34
CA VAL A 462 1.53 27.08 11.32
C VAL A 462 0.91 25.81 10.72
N ASN A 463 0.63 25.85 9.42
CA ASN A 463 0.25 24.66 8.66
C ASN A 463 1.50 23.84 8.37
N ARG A 464 1.63 22.68 9.01
CA ARG A 464 2.69 21.70 8.78
C ARG A 464 2.23 20.66 7.78
N GLN A 465 3.16 20.24 6.92
CA GLN A 465 2.87 19.15 5.99
C GLN A 465 2.75 17.83 6.77
N GLN A 466 1.62 17.17 6.63
CA GLN A 466 1.41 15.81 7.13
C GLN A 466 2.35 14.83 6.44
N SER A 467 2.84 13.82 7.16
CA SER A 467 3.77 12.82 6.64
C SER A 467 3.40 11.42 7.09
N LEU A 468 3.54 10.45 6.17
CA LEU A 468 3.41 9.01 6.44
C LEU A 468 4.74 8.27 6.31
N ILE A 469 5.78 8.89 5.70
CA ILE A 469 7.06 8.24 5.46
C ILE A 469 8.08 8.89 6.39
N LYS A 470 8.63 8.09 7.32
CA LYS A 470 9.65 8.52 8.27
C LYS A 470 11.04 8.42 7.67
N SER A 471 11.38 7.28 7.09
CA SER A 471 12.69 7.05 6.48
C SER A 471 12.64 5.98 5.39
N VAL A 472 13.64 6.04 4.51
CA VAL A 472 13.91 5.01 3.48
C VAL A 472 15.36 4.57 3.65
N THR A 473 15.62 3.28 3.60
CA THR A 473 16.97 2.74 3.68
C THR A 473 17.76 3.06 2.41
N ASP A 474 18.95 3.61 2.53
CA ASP A 474 19.84 3.84 1.40
C ASP A 474 20.51 2.53 0.92
N LYS A 475 21.26 2.62 -0.18
CA LYS A 475 22.01 1.49 -0.76
C LYS A 475 23.05 0.85 0.18
N ASN A 476 23.39 1.51 1.30
CA ASN A 476 24.34 1.02 2.31
C ASN A 476 23.62 0.44 3.53
N GLY A 477 22.27 0.36 3.50
CA GLY A 477 21.44 -0.10 4.61
C GLY A 477 21.21 0.96 5.70
N LYS A 478 21.55 2.22 5.45
CA LYS A 478 21.37 3.31 6.41
C LYS A 478 20.05 4.02 6.19
N PRO A 479 19.21 4.23 7.23
CA PRO A 479 17.99 5.01 7.11
C PRO A 479 18.28 6.47 6.72
N VAL A 480 17.59 6.97 5.70
CA VAL A 480 17.56 8.36 5.29
C VAL A 480 16.21 8.94 5.68
N ASP A 481 16.21 10.00 6.47
CA ASP A 481 15.00 10.70 6.89
C ASP A 481 14.25 11.26 5.66
N MET A 482 12.97 10.93 5.58
CA MET A 482 12.06 11.34 4.48
C MET A 482 10.90 12.20 4.98
N LEU A 483 10.90 12.62 6.26
CA LEU A 483 9.86 13.50 6.78
C LEU A 483 9.79 14.81 5.99
N ASN A 484 8.62 15.11 5.51
CA ASN A 484 8.37 16.41 4.91
C ASN A 484 8.10 17.43 6.02
N ARG A 485 9.10 18.26 6.30
CA ARG A 485 9.04 19.30 7.33
C ARG A 485 8.64 20.67 6.80
N SER A 486 8.06 20.74 5.59
CA SER A 486 7.57 22.02 5.08
C SER A 486 6.47 22.55 5.99
N ALA A 487 6.52 23.86 6.23
CA ALA A 487 5.61 24.53 7.14
C ALA A 487 5.40 25.97 6.65
N ALA A 488 4.16 26.43 6.73
CA ALA A 488 3.79 27.79 6.36
C ALA A 488 2.93 28.44 7.46
N ARG A 489 3.27 29.62 7.90
CA ARG A 489 2.40 30.38 8.79
C ARG A 489 1.17 30.88 8.05
N VAL A 490 0.00 30.52 8.54
CA VAL A 490 -1.30 30.90 7.96
C VAL A 490 -2.16 31.76 8.88
N LEU A 491 -1.83 31.75 10.19
CA LEU A 491 -2.43 32.60 11.22
C LEU A 491 -1.36 33.19 12.11
N ASP A 492 -1.65 34.35 12.70
CA ASP A 492 -0.87 34.87 13.81
C ASP A 492 -0.96 33.95 15.03
N GLU A 493 0.15 33.75 15.72
CA GLU A 493 0.20 32.87 16.91
C GLU A 493 -0.82 33.28 17.97
N LYS A 494 -0.99 34.59 18.21
CA LYS A 494 -1.99 35.11 19.13
C LYS A 494 -3.40 34.66 18.75
N ILE A 495 -3.74 34.74 17.46
CA ILE A 495 -5.06 34.32 16.95
C ILE A 495 -5.25 32.82 17.12
N ALA A 496 -4.27 32.00 16.73
CA ALA A 496 -4.34 30.56 16.90
C ALA A 496 -4.54 30.16 18.38
N ASN A 497 -3.83 30.83 19.32
CA ASN A 497 -4.01 30.59 20.75
C ASN A 497 -5.40 31.01 21.26
N GLN A 498 -5.98 32.11 20.76
CA GLN A 498 -7.35 32.50 21.10
C GLN A 498 -8.38 31.49 20.58
N VAL A 499 -8.23 31.01 19.35
CA VAL A 499 -9.10 29.98 18.78
C VAL A 499 -8.98 28.67 19.58
N ARG A 500 -7.76 28.24 19.93
CA ARG A 500 -7.53 27.06 20.76
C ARG A 500 -8.20 27.19 22.14
N ASN A 501 -8.08 28.35 22.77
CA ASN A 501 -8.73 28.61 24.05
C ASN A 501 -10.28 28.54 23.94
N ALA A 502 -10.86 29.09 22.88
CA ALA A 502 -12.30 28.96 22.63
C ALA A 502 -12.72 27.50 22.36
N MET A 503 -11.90 26.72 21.63
CA MET A 503 -12.10 25.28 21.43
C MET A 503 -12.00 24.49 22.74
N GLU A 504 -11.19 24.93 23.71
CA GLU A 504 -11.15 24.32 25.02
C GLU A 504 -12.43 24.56 25.82
N SER A 505 -13.06 25.73 25.67
CA SER A 505 -14.37 25.99 26.25
C SER A 505 -15.48 25.13 25.64
N ALA A 506 -15.35 24.78 24.34
CA ALA A 506 -16.32 23.92 23.67
C ALA A 506 -16.40 22.49 24.23
N LEU A 507 -15.38 22.05 24.99
CA LEU A 507 -15.43 20.75 25.69
C LEU A 507 -16.53 20.70 26.77
N GLU A 508 -16.88 21.83 27.39
CA GLU A 508 -17.85 21.84 28.52
C GLU A 508 -19.19 21.20 28.16
N GLU A 509 -19.60 21.30 26.89
CA GLU A 509 -20.82 20.65 26.38
C GLU A 509 -20.72 19.11 26.34
N TYR A 510 -19.48 18.57 26.28
CA TYR A 510 -19.20 17.15 26.07
C TYR A 510 -18.25 16.58 27.12
N LYS A 511 -18.01 17.28 28.23
CA LYS A 511 -16.99 16.97 29.23
C LYS A 511 -17.07 15.56 29.77
N ASP A 512 -18.32 15.11 30.06
CA ASP A 512 -18.57 13.78 30.61
C ASP A 512 -18.38 12.66 29.58
N VAL A 513 -18.33 13.00 28.29
CA VAL A 513 -18.28 12.03 27.18
C VAL A 513 -16.93 12.04 26.47
N ALA A 514 -16.38 13.22 26.22
CA ALA A 514 -15.18 13.44 25.42
C ALA A 514 -14.00 14.00 26.24
N GLY A 515 -14.16 14.22 27.54
CA GLY A 515 -13.07 14.63 28.44
C GLY A 515 -12.02 13.53 28.59
N VAL A 516 -10.76 13.94 28.76
CA VAL A 516 -9.63 13.06 29.05
C VAL A 516 -9.14 13.38 30.45
N ASN A 517 -9.21 12.40 31.36
CA ASN A 517 -8.92 12.61 32.78
C ASN A 517 -7.51 13.13 33.04
N GLY A 518 -7.40 14.25 33.74
CA GLY A 518 -6.10 14.87 34.06
C GLY A 518 -5.56 15.78 32.95
N TYR A 519 -6.26 15.96 31.84
CA TYR A 519 -5.78 16.75 30.71
C TYR A 519 -6.78 17.82 30.27
N ARG A 520 -6.24 18.98 29.91
CA ARG A 520 -6.97 20.03 29.19
C ARG A 520 -7.10 19.60 27.72
N VAL A 521 -8.29 19.73 27.15
CA VAL A 521 -8.57 19.27 25.79
C VAL A 521 -9.31 20.38 25.03
N ALA A 522 -8.81 20.73 23.84
CA ALA A 522 -9.46 21.70 22.97
C ALA A 522 -10.12 20.99 21.81
N VAL A 523 -11.44 21.09 21.66
CA VAL A 523 -12.23 20.28 20.74
C VAL A 523 -13.21 21.09 19.91
N LYS A 524 -13.67 20.48 18.82
CA LYS A 524 -14.88 20.90 18.12
C LYS A 524 -15.59 19.66 17.57
N SER A 525 -16.90 19.58 17.84
CA SER A 525 -17.80 18.60 17.24
C SER A 525 -18.33 19.13 15.91
N GLY A 526 -18.58 18.23 14.98
CA GLY A 526 -19.31 18.47 13.76
C GLY A 526 -20.51 17.53 13.64
N THR A 527 -21.52 18.00 12.96
CA THR A 527 -22.68 17.22 12.54
C THR A 527 -23.12 17.83 11.22
N ALA A 528 -23.03 17.06 10.15
CA ALA A 528 -23.43 17.49 8.81
C ALA A 528 -24.48 16.53 8.25
N GLU A 529 -25.52 17.10 7.68
CA GLU A 529 -26.54 16.34 6.95
C GLU A 529 -26.03 16.03 5.54
N VAL A 530 -26.20 14.79 5.11
CA VAL A 530 -25.81 14.33 3.77
C VAL A 530 -27.04 14.24 2.89
N VAL A 531 -26.98 14.90 1.75
CA VAL A 531 -28.05 14.82 0.73
C VAL A 531 -27.98 13.43 0.07
N GLY A 532 -29.04 12.66 0.19
CA GLY A 532 -29.23 11.39 -0.49
C GLY A 532 -29.36 11.55 -2.01
N SER A 533 -29.28 10.45 -2.74
CA SER A 533 -29.45 10.43 -4.21
C SER A 533 -30.84 10.89 -4.66
N ASP A 534 -31.82 10.88 -3.78
CA ASP A 534 -33.19 11.35 -3.98
C ASP A 534 -33.39 12.83 -3.61
N GLY A 535 -32.32 13.53 -3.18
CA GLY A 535 -32.36 14.91 -2.73
C GLY A 535 -32.84 15.08 -1.29
N SER A 536 -33.17 14.00 -0.56
CA SER A 536 -33.53 14.06 0.86
C SER A 536 -32.28 14.17 1.75
N LEU A 537 -32.41 14.81 2.90
CA LEU A 537 -31.41 14.81 3.97
C LEU A 537 -31.60 13.52 4.79
N SER A 538 -31.01 12.42 4.33
CA SER A 538 -31.29 11.08 4.86
C SER A 538 -30.14 10.45 5.61
N SER A 539 -28.98 11.11 5.69
CA SER A 539 -27.76 10.60 6.32
C SER A 539 -27.04 11.70 7.09
N ILE A 540 -26.27 11.32 8.10
CA ILE A 540 -25.56 12.25 8.98
C ILE A 540 -24.08 11.85 9.04
N ILE A 541 -23.21 12.83 8.95
CA ILE A 541 -21.79 12.71 9.34
C ILE A 541 -21.67 13.27 10.76
N ALA A 542 -21.22 12.45 11.68
CA ALA A 542 -20.92 12.80 13.06
C ALA A 542 -19.40 12.79 13.25
N ASP A 543 -18.80 13.97 13.34
CA ASP A 543 -17.35 14.10 13.47
C ASP A 543 -16.95 14.82 14.77
N PHE A 544 -15.73 14.55 15.23
CA PHE A 544 -15.14 15.14 16.42
C PHE A 544 -13.64 15.25 16.25
N ALA A 545 -13.09 16.43 16.43
CA ALA A 545 -11.66 16.65 16.30
C ALA A 545 -11.14 17.52 17.45
N GLY A 546 -9.94 17.21 17.95
CA GLY A 546 -9.38 17.96 19.06
C GLY A 546 -7.89 17.80 19.26
N ILE A 547 -7.37 18.61 20.18
CA ILE A 547 -5.97 18.77 20.57
C ILE A 547 -5.80 18.26 22.00
N ILE A 548 -4.84 17.39 22.23
CA ILE A 548 -4.53 16.81 23.54
C ILE A 548 -3.02 16.83 23.80
N PRO A 549 -2.54 17.41 24.92
CA PRO A 549 -3.20 18.38 25.79
C PRO A 549 -3.42 19.74 25.10
N ALA A 550 -4.44 20.51 25.53
CA ALA A 550 -4.71 21.83 24.95
C ALA A 550 -3.65 22.87 25.34
N ASN A 551 -3.10 22.81 26.55
CA ASN A 551 -2.08 23.75 27.06
C ASN A 551 -0.70 23.54 26.43
N ASP A 552 -0.36 22.30 26.07
CA ASP A 552 0.91 21.90 25.43
C ASP A 552 0.61 20.86 24.36
N PRO A 553 0.21 21.28 23.15
CA PRO A 553 -0.26 20.37 22.10
C PRO A 553 0.73 19.27 21.73
N ARG A 554 0.32 18.01 21.87
CA ARG A 554 1.11 16.86 21.50
C ARG A 554 0.43 16.03 20.40
N PHE A 555 -0.87 15.82 20.49
CA PHE A 555 -1.61 15.00 19.56
C PHE A 555 -2.86 15.70 19.07
N ILE A 556 -3.19 15.45 17.81
CA ILE A 556 -4.49 15.73 17.21
C ILE A 556 -5.17 14.39 17.00
N VAL A 557 -6.42 14.29 17.47
CA VAL A 557 -7.27 13.12 17.22
C VAL A 557 -8.51 13.59 16.49
N THR A 558 -8.82 12.93 15.37
CA THR A 558 -10.00 13.19 14.54
C THR A 558 -10.77 11.89 14.36
N VAL A 559 -12.05 11.88 14.65
CA VAL A 559 -12.95 10.73 14.47
C VAL A 559 -14.16 11.16 13.67
N VAL A 560 -14.52 10.39 12.65
CA VAL A 560 -15.67 10.63 11.77
C VAL A 560 -16.47 9.36 11.69
N MET A 561 -17.78 9.42 11.86
CA MET A 561 -18.71 8.30 11.67
C MET A 561 -19.89 8.72 10.81
N GLN A 562 -20.37 7.81 9.95
CA GLN A 562 -21.59 8.01 9.19
C GLN A 562 -22.76 7.29 9.85
N ASP A 563 -23.86 8.01 10.04
CA ASP A 563 -25.14 7.52 10.58
C ASP A 563 -25.02 6.71 11.88
N PRO A 564 -24.27 7.20 12.91
CA PRO A 564 -24.29 6.53 14.19
C PRO A 564 -25.62 6.77 14.91
N ASP A 565 -26.08 5.80 15.69
CA ASP A 565 -27.17 6.01 16.65
C ASP A 565 -26.82 7.17 17.57
N GLY A 566 -27.76 8.10 17.78
CA GLY A 566 -27.56 9.30 18.60
C GLY A 566 -27.12 10.55 17.84
N SER A 567 -26.87 10.47 16.54
CA SER A 567 -26.74 11.53 15.51
C SER A 567 -25.76 12.69 15.74
N TYR A 568 -25.24 12.95 16.94
CA TYR A 568 -24.37 14.10 17.23
C TYR A 568 -22.91 13.68 17.42
N GLY A 569 -21.98 14.35 16.71
CA GLY A 569 -20.55 14.08 16.80
C GLY A 569 -20.00 14.12 18.23
N GLY A 570 -20.45 15.08 19.05
CA GLY A 570 -20.02 15.21 20.45
C GLY A 570 -20.34 14.00 21.32
N THR A 571 -21.50 13.38 21.13
CA THR A 571 -21.98 12.26 21.96
C THR A 571 -21.60 10.88 21.41
N THR A 572 -21.22 10.79 20.13
CA THR A 572 -20.85 9.56 19.44
C THR A 572 -19.34 9.49 19.19
N SER A 573 -18.82 10.23 18.23
CA SER A 573 -17.39 10.28 17.90
C SER A 573 -16.52 10.81 19.05
N GLY A 574 -17.09 11.68 19.92
CA GLY A 574 -16.42 12.18 21.13
C GLY A 574 -16.03 11.08 22.12
N LYS A 575 -16.83 10.00 22.25
CA LYS A 575 -16.48 8.84 23.09
C LYS A 575 -15.23 8.12 22.61
N LEU A 576 -15.09 7.98 21.28
CA LEU A 576 -13.95 7.33 20.68
C LEU A 576 -12.72 8.23 20.81
N PHE A 577 -12.88 9.53 20.60
CA PHE A 577 -11.85 10.54 20.82
C PHE A 577 -11.27 10.45 22.24
N ALA A 578 -12.11 10.40 23.29
CA ALA A 578 -11.67 10.29 24.68
C ALA A 578 -10.84 9.02 24.91
N LYS A 579 -11.33 7.86 24.48
CA LYS A 579 -10.61 6.58 24.60
C LYS A 579 -9.24 6.62 23.92
N ILE A 580 -9.18 7.14 22.70
CA ILE A 580 -7.91 7.28 21.95
C ILE A 580 -7.00 8.26 22.68
N GLY A 581 -7.52 9.39 23.15
CA GLY A 581 -6.79 10.38 23.91
C GLY A 581 -6.17 9.82 25.21
N GLU A 582 -6.95 9.11 26.01
CA GLU A 582 -6.45 8.46 27.23
C GLU A 582 -5.32 7.48 26.94
N PHE A 583 -5.47 6.66 25.90
CA PHE A 583 -4.42 5.72 25.48
C PHE A 583 -3.14 6.45 25.07
N LEU A 584 -3.24 7.52 24.28
CA LEU A 584 -2.09 8.31 23.85
C LEU A 584 -1.36 8.94 25.05
N MET A 585 -2.11 9.54 25.98
CA MET A 585 -1.51 10.14 27.17
C MET A 585 -0.75 9.12 28.01
N GLN A 586 -1.31 7.93 28.18
CA GLN A 586 -0.68 6.84 28.91
C GLN A 586 0.53 6.25 28.14
N LYS A 587 0.39 5.98 26.85
CA LYS A 587 1.46 5.36 26.04
C LYS A 587 2.71 6.23 25.97
N TYR A 588 2.54 7.55 25.89
CA TYR A 588 3.64 8.48 25.73
C TYR A 588 4.06 9.19 27.03
N ASP A 589 3.58 8.70 28.17
CA ASP A 589 3.87 9.25 29.52
C ASP A 589 3.72 10.78 29.59
N VAL A 590 2.65 11.32 28.98
CA VAL A 590 2.42 12.77 28.94
C VAL A 590 2.03 13.25 30.34
N PRO A 591 2.69 14.27 30.90
CA PRO A 591 2.33 14.81 32.21
C PRO A 591 0.92 15.41 32.22
N ASN A 592 0.22 15.30 33.35
CA ASN A 592 -1.09 15.92 33.54
C ASN A 592 -1.05 17.43 33.29
N SER A 593 -2.12 17.96 32.74
CA SER A 593 -2.27 19.40 32.52
C SER A 593 -2.48 20.16 33.84
N PRO A 594 -1.93 21.38 33.97
CA PRO A 594 -2.27 22.27 35.08
C PRO A 594 -3.74 22.71 34.97
N ALA A 595 -4.31 23.18 36.09
CA ALA A 595 -5.66 23.77 36.09
C ALA A 595 -5.76 24.93 35.09
N ARG A 596 -6.89 25.04 34.40
CA ARG A 596 -7.14 26.13 33.45
C ARG A 596 -7.40 27.44 34.21
N THR A 597 -6.57 28.45 33.96
CA THR A 597 -6.69 29.80 34.57
C THR A 597 -6.90 30.91 33.54
N ASP A 598 -6.87 30.57 32.27
CA ASP A 598 -6.85 31.48 31.13
C ASP A 598 -8.15 31.40 30.28
N ALA A 599 -9.25 30.92 30.86
CA ALA A 599 -10.53 30.80 30.13
C ALA A 599 -11.04 32.16 29.66
N ILE A 600 -11.36 32.24 28.35
CA ILE A 600 -12.02 33.40 27.78
C ILE A 600 -13.51 33.35 28.19
N PRO A 601 -14.12 34.48 28.67
CA PRO A 601 -15.53 34.52 28.96
C PRO A 601 -16.38 34.12 27.75
N VAL A 602 -17.40 33.30 27.94
CA VAL A 602 -18.27 32.81 26.87
C VAL A 602 -19.65 33.49 26.88
N GLU A 603 -20.02 34.08 28.01
CA GLU A 603 -21.26 34.83 28.22
C GLU A 603 -20.94 36.21 28.81
N TRP A 604 -21.89 37.16 28.71
CA TRP A 604 -21.76 38.51 29.22
C TRP A 604 -23.07 39.06 29.78
#